data_8f9626550472833b8cb24e38ef9efc76
#
_entry.id   8f9626550472833b8cb24e38ef9efc76
#
_cell.length_a   1.000
_cell.length_b   1.000
_cell.length_c   1.000
_cell.angle_alpha   90.00
_cell.angle_beta   90.00
_cell.angle_gamma   90.00
#
_symmetry.space_group_name_H-M   'P 1'
#
loop_
_entity.id
_entity.type
_entity.pdbx_description
1 polymer ?
#
loop_
_entity_poly.entity_id
_entity_poly.type
_entity_poly.pdbx_seq_one_letter_code
_entity_poly.pdbx_strand_id
1 'polypeptide(L)'
;MQFIFKTSVVIFLCVVLGYLHADEVFTHKDWSVTTYDSDPEFIKYSTHGSAVWGHEFGFLKRAGSCDEDNIYVSWSSTVKLDQLKEMEDQKVLFDLHPDEQFFQFAVPNLVVNPLLGSEYLEIPNSLNVMLFTNYFPQVTFSPSLEAGRRISVKVNEKDPHHRNFDIPDDEFSLEGYIAARQFAVEQCEIRTQALKIKNQYKITMR
;
A
#
# COMPACT_ATOMS: atom_id res chain seq x y z
N MET A 1 -29.83 -17.33 -45.94
CA MET A 1 -29.83 -16.13 -45.07
C MET A 1 -29.52 -16.52 -43.62
N GLN A 2 -28.40 -17.28 -43.38
CA GLN A 2 -28.07 -17.85 -42.04
C GLN A 2 -26.59 -17.73 -41.66
N PHE A 3 -25.79 -16.94 -42.37
CA PHE A 3 -24.32 -16.87 -42.13
C PHE A 3 -23.81 -15.58 -41.48
N ILE A 4 -24.66 -14.58 -41.26
CA ILE A 4 -24.21 -13.26 -40.76
C ILE A 4 -24.29 -13.16 -39.21
N PHE A 5 -25.02 -14.05 -38.53
CA PHE A 5 -25.26 -13.92 -37.08
C PHE A 5 -24.15 -14.50 -36.18
N LYS A 6 -23.27 -15.36 -36.73
CA LYS A 6 -22.20 -15.98 -35.87
C LYS A 6 -20.95 -15.16 -35.71
N THR A 7 -20.68 -14.22 -36.58
CA THR A 7 -19.46 -13.43 -36.55
C THR A 7 -19.54 -12.22 -35.57
N SER A 8 -20.74 -11.67 -35.36
CA SER A 8 -20.94 -10.54 -34.44
C SER A 8 -20.82 -10.88 -32.96
N VAL A 9 -21.14 -12.12 -32.56
CA VAL A 9 -21.08 -12.55 -31.16
C VAL A 9 -19.64 -12.76 -30.70
N VAL A 10 -18.76 -13.24 -31.58
CA VAL A 10 -17.34 -13.47 -31.24
C VAL A 10 -16.58 -12.15 -31.08
N ILE A 11 -16.89 -11.14 -31.90
CA ILE A 11 -16.24 -9.81 -31.81
C ILE A 11 -16.68 -9.09 -30.53
N PHE A 12 -17.94 -9.24 -30.10
CA PHE A 12 -18.43 -8.62 -28.87
C PHE A 12 -17.84 -9.27 -27.61
N LEU A 13 -17.57 -10.57 -27.64
CA LEU A 13 -16.93 -11.28 -26.52
C LEU A 13 -15.45 -10.87 -26.34
N CYS A 14 -14.74 -10.60 -27.42
CA CYS A 14 -13.33 -10.16 -27.37
C CYS A 14 -13.18 -8.72 -26.85
N VAL A 15 -14.17 -7.86 -27.06
CA VAL A 15 -14.13 -6.47 -26.57
C VAL A 15 -14.45 -6.38 -25.07
N VAL A 16 -15.27 -7.30 -24.55
CA VAL A 16 -15.61 -7.32 -23.11
C VAL A 16 -14.49 -7.93 -22.25
N LEU A 17 -13.66 -8.79 -22.81
CA LEU A 17 -12.51 -9.39 -22.10
C LEU A 17 -11.29 -8.46 -21.97
N GLY A 18 -11.31 -7.31 -22.63
CA GLY A 18 -10.22 -6.32 -22.61
C GLY A 18 -10.22 -5.34 -21.42
N TYR A 19 -11.21 -5.39 -20.54
CA TYR A 19 -11.39 -4.38 -19.48
C TYR A 19 -11.38 -4.89 -18.04
N LEU A 20 -11.03 -6.16 -17.81
CA LEU A 20 -10.79 -6.66 -16.46
C LEU A 20 -9.29 -6.74 -16.20
N HIS A 21 -8.63 -5.60 -16.11
CA HIS A 21 -7.33 -5.53 -15.48
C HIS A 21 -7.57 -5.51 -13.97
N ALA A 22 -7.57 -6.69 -13.37
CA ALA A 22 -7.58 -6.83 -11.93
C ALA A 22 -6.13 -6.65 -11.43
N ASP A 23 -5.97 -5.87 -10.36
CA ASP A 23 -4.70 -5.82 -9.65
C ASP A 23 -4.31 -7.25 -9.22
N GLU A 24 -3.06 -7.62 -9.45
CA GLU A 24 -2.56 -8.93 -9.03
C GLU A 24 -2.25 -8.90 -7.54
N VAL A 25 -2.84 -9.82 -6.78
CA VAL A 25 -2.64 -9.93 -5.34
C VAL A 25 -2.05 -11.29 -5.00
N PHE A 26 -0.85 -11.29 -4.41
CA PHE A 26 -0.24 -12.46 -3.80
C PHE A 26 -0.40 -12.37 -2.28
N THR A 27 -0.80 -13.47 -1.63
CA THR A 27 -0.95 -13.51 -0.16
C THR A 27 -0.12 -14.64 0.42
N HIS A 28 0.63 -14.36 1.48
CA HIS A 28 1.35 -15.37 2.26
C HIS A 28 1.21 -15.07 3.75
N LYS A 29 0.51 -15.95 4.47
CA LYS A 29 0.10 -15.75 5.88
C LYS A 29 -0.66 -14.42 6.02
N ASP A 30 -0.15 -13.52 6.87
CA ASP A 30 -0.79 -12.23 7.19
C ASP A 30 -0.39 -11.10 6.23
N TRP A 31 0.51 -11.38 5.27
CA TRP A 31 1.01 -10.38 4.32
C TRP A 31 0.45 -10.59 2.93
N SER A 32 0.14 -9.48 2.27
CA SER A 32 -0.24 -9.44 0.86
C SER A 32 0.71 -8.56 0.06
N VAL A 33 0.92 -8.93 -1.20
CA VAL A 33 1.64 -8.11 -2.19
C VAL A 33 0.65 -7.74 -3.28
N THR A 34 0.48 -6.45 -3.52
CA THR A 34 -0.42 -5.92 -4.55
C THR A 34 0.40 -5.21 -5.59
N THR A 35 0.17 -5.57 -6.84
CA THR A 35 0.72 -4.89 -8.01
C THR A 35 -0.42 -4.21 -8.75
N TYR A 36 -0.21 -2.97 -9.17
CA TYR A 36 -1.23 -2.14 -9.79
C TYR A 36 -1.02 -2.08 -11.30
N ASP A 37 -2.06 -2.42 -12.07
CA ASP A 37 -2.03 -2.28 -13.53
C ASP A 37 -2.17 -0.83 -13.97
N SER A 38 -2.90 -0.04 -13.19
CA SER A 38 -3.06 1.41 -13.41
C SER A 38 -1.77 2.18 -13.16
N ASP A 39 -0.91 1.69 -12.25
CA ASP A 39 0.39 2.26 -11.93
C ASP A 39 1.46 1.16 -11.80
N PRO A 40 1.97 0.65 -12.95
CA PRO A 40 2.88 -0.48 -12.98
C PRO A 40 4.25 -0.20 -12.36
N GLU A 41 4.52 1.03 -11.93
CA GLU A 41 5.76 1.38 -11.26
C GLU A 41 5.76 1.02 -9.78
N PHE A 42 4.58 0.86 -9.16
CA PHE A 42 4.49 0.61 -7.72
C PHE A 42 4.08 -0.82 -7.39
N ILE A 43 4.70 -1.35 -6.36
CA ILE A 43 4.38 -2.61 -5.72
C ILE A 43 4.21 -2.34 -4.22
N LYS A 44 3.03 -2.62 -3.68
CA LYS A 44 2.74 -2.55 -2.24
C LYS A 44 2.84 -3.94 -1.64
N TYR A 45 3.49 -4.07 -0.48
CA TYR A 45 3.37 -5.25 0.35
C TYR A 45 3.09 -4.84 1.80
N SER A 46 2.03 -5.38 2.37
CA SER A 46 1.46 -4.90 3.63
C SER A 46 0.71 -5.98 4.40
N THR A 47 0.42 -5.68 5.65
CA THR A 47 -0.43 -6.45 6.55
C THR A 47 -1.45 -5.54 7.23
N HIS A 48 -2.56 -6.10 7.70
CA HIS A 48 -3.62 -5.37 8.39
C HIS A 48 -3.37 -5.29 9.90
N GLY A 49 -3.94 -4.26 10.51
CA GLY A 49 -3.91 -4.07 11.95
C GLY A 49 -4.71 -5.11 12.73
N SER A 50 -4.27 -5.39 13.94
CA SER A 50 -4.94 -6.34 14.82
C SER A 50 -6.13 -5.71 15.57
N ALA A 51 -6.07 -4.42 15.86
CA ALA A 51 -7.15 -3.68 16.50
C ALA A 51 -8.17 -3.15 15.49
N VAL A 52 -7.69 -2.67 14.33
CA VAL A 52 -8.54 -2.13 13.26
C VAL A 52 -8.12 -2.74 11.93
N TRP A 53 -8.97 -3.56 11.34
CA TRP A 53 -8.68 -4.20 10.06
C TRP A 53 -8.38 -3.20 8.93
N GLY A 54 -8.94 -2.01 8.97
CA GLY A 54 -8.67 -0.94 8.01
C GLY A 54 -7.32 -0.24 8.19
N HIS A 55 -6.60 -0.49 9.30
CA HIS A 55 -5.22 -0.04 9.43
C HIS A 55 -4.30 -0.96 8.63
N GLU A 56 -3.30 -0.40 7.99
CA GLU A 56 -2.27 -1.16 7.28
C GLU A 56 -0.87 -0.66 7.65
N PHE A 57 0.04 -1.59 7.75
CA PHE A 57 1.48 -1.34 7.81
C PHE A 57 2.17 -2.13 6.70
N GLY A 58 3.12 -1.50 6.04
CA GLY A 58 3.86 -2.17 4.98
C GLY A 58 4.85 -1.26 4.28
N PHE A 59 5.10 -1.59 3.03
CA PHE A 59 6.12 -0.94 2.22
C PHE A 59 5.65 -0.78 0.78
N LEU A 60 6.23 0.24 0.14
CA LEU A 60 6.12 0.48 -1.29
C LEU A 60 7.50 0.35 -1.94
N LYS A 61 7.58 -0.45 -2.99
CA LYS A 61 8.71 -0.49 -3.92
C LYS A 61 8.35 0.24 -5.21
N ARG A 62 9.37 0.80 -5.82
CA ARG A 62 9.22 1.43 -7.13
C ARG A 62 10.12 0.74 -8.16
N ALA A 63 9.56 0.40 -9.31
CA ALA A 63 10.32 -0.13 -10.44
C ALA A 63 11.46 0.83 -10.83
N GLY A 64 12.67 0.29 -10.90
CA GLY A 64 13.90 1.07 -11.07
C GLY A 64 14.70 1.32 -9.79
N SER A 65 14.11 1.11 -8.60
CA SER A 65 14.73 1.25 -7.27
C SER A 65 14.31 0.09 -6.37
N CYS A 66 14.48 -1.15 -6.83
CA CYS A 66 13.95 -2.35 -6.17
C CYS A 66 14.66 -2.72 -4.86
N ASP A 67 15.82 -2.17 -4.61
CA ASP A 67 16.59 -2.27 -3.37
C ASP A 67 16.08 -1.32 -2.27
N GLU A 68 15.29 -0.32 -2.63
CA GLU A 68 14.70 0.62 -1.69
C GLU A 68 13.30 0.16 -1.26
N ASP A 69 13.00 0.38 0.02
CA ASP A 69 11.68 0.21 0.60
C ASP A 69 11.21 1.53 1.21
N ASN A 70 10.01 2.00 0.84
CA ASN A 70 9.38 3.16 1.44
C ASN A 70 8.34 2.66 2.44
N ILE A 71 8.43 3.09 3.70
CA ILE A 71 7.42 2.71 4.70
C ILE A 71 6.07 3.29 4.28
N TYR A 72 5.08 2.43 4.36
CA TYR A 72 3.67 2.76 4.15
C TYR A 72 2.89 2.45 5.43
N VAL A 73 2.14 3.42 5.89
CA VAL A 73 1.20 3.26 7.00
C VAL A 73 -0.13 3.86 6.58
N SER A 74 -1.22 3.14 6.81
CA SER A 74 -2.58 3.64 6.59
C SER A 74 -3.40 3.50 7.85
N TRP A 75 -4.06 4.59 8.24
CA TRP A 75 -5.00 4.65 9.36
C TRP A 75 -6.40 4.91 8.84
N SER A 76 -7.32 4.01 9.13
CA SER A 76 -8.75 4.21 8.85
C SER A 76 -9.45 4.82 10.05
N SER A 77 -10.28 5.82 9.82
CA SER A 77 -11.13 6.41 10.86
C SER A 77 -12.52 6.75 10.32
N THR A 78 -13.53 6.61 11.18
CA THR A 78 -14.92 7.04 10.95
C THR A 78 -15.30 8.24 11.80
N VAL A 79 -14.40 8.71 12.65
CA VAL A 79 -14.60 9.83 13.58
C VAL A 79 -13.59 10.93 13.29
N LYS A 80 -13.87 12.15 13.76
CA LYS A 80 -12.99 13.32 13.59
C LYS A 80 -12.58 13.58 12.14
N LEU A 81 -13.48 13.29 11.19
CA LEU A 81 -13.14 13.32 9.75
C LEU A 81 -12.69 14.70 9.28
N ASP A 82 -13.24 15.78 9.82
CA ASP A 82 -12.85 17.14 9.43
C ASP A 82 -11.45 17.49 9.94
N GLN A 83 -11.11 17.12 11.18
CA GLN A 83 -9.78 17.29 11.74
C GLN A 83 -8.72 16.48 10.98
N LEU A 84 -9.07 15.27 10.52
CA LEU A 84 -8.18 14.46 9.71
C LEU A 84 -7.97 15.04 8.31
N LYS A 85 -9.02 15.61 7.69
CA LYS A 85 -8.89 16.31 6.40
C LYS A 85 -7.96 17.52 6.47
N GLU A 86 -8.02 18.26 7.58
CA GLU A 86 -7.13 19.42 7.81
C GLU A 86 -5.65 19.03 7.98
N MET A 87 -5.36 17.74 8.16
CA MET A 87 -3.99 17.24 8.30
C MET A 87 -3.31 16.96 6.95
N GLU A 88 -3.98 17.09 5.83
CA GLU A 88 -3.37 16.87 4.51
C GLU A 88 -2.11 17.72 4.36
N ASP A 89 -1.04 17.11 3.84
CA ASP A 89 0.30 17.70 3.71
C ASP A 89 1.00 18.07 5.05
N GLN A 90 0.42 17.71 6.19
CA GLN A 90 1.08 17.93 7.48
C GLN A 90 2.15 16.87 7.76
N LYS A 91 3.12 17.25 8.59
CA LYS A 91 4.13 16.33 9.08
C LYS A 91 3.64 15.64 10.35
N VAL A 92 3.77 14.32 10.41
CA VAL A 92 3.39 13.52 11.57
C VAL A 92 4.55 12.66 12.04
N LEU A 93 4.72 12.53 13.36
CA LEU A 93 5.71 11.64 13.97
C LEU A 93 5.09 10.29 14.30
N PHE A 94 5.81 9.24 13.89
CA PHE A 94 5.47 7.85 14.18
C PHE A 94 6.56 7.18 14.98
N ASP A 95 6.13 6.34 15.89
CA ASP A 95 6.97 5.42 16.64
C ASP A 95 6.71 3.99 16.15
N LEU A 96 7.77 3.29 15.78
CA LEU A 96 7.75 1.91 15.34
C LEU A 96 8.51 1.05 16.35
N HIS A 97 7.86 -0.01 16.85
CA HIS A 97 8.42 -0.92 17.84
C HIS A 97 8.37 -2.36 17.31
N PRO A 98 9.32 -2.81 16.49
CA PRO A 98 9.47 -4.21 16.20
C PRO A 98 10.03 -4.90 17.47
N ASP A 99 9.21 -5.73 18.09
CA ASP A 99 9.49 -6.36 19.39
C ASP A 99 9.92 -5.32 20.46
N GLU A 100 11.16 -5.40 20.98
CA GLU A 100 11.67 -4.51 22.02
C GLU A 100 12.46 -3.28 21.48
N GLN A 101 12.60 -3.17 20.18
CA GLN A 101 13.35 -2.07 19.58
C GLN A 101 12.45 -0.85 19.32
N PHE A 102 13.06 0.33 19.27
CA PHE A 102 12.36 1.59 19.07
C PHE A 102 12.94 2.36 17.90
N PHE A 103 12.08 2.77 16.99
CA PHE A 103 12.42 3.64 15.87
C PHE A 103 11.38 4.76 15.77
N GLN A 104 11.85 5.99 15.56
CA GLN A 104 10.97 7.13 15.34
C GLN A 104 11.16 7.68 13.94
N PHE A 105 10.04 7.89 13.25
CA PHE A 105 10.02 8.44 11.90
C PHE A 105 9.16 9.70 11.86
N ALA A 106 9.69 10.71 11.17
CA ALA A 106 8.91 11.86 10.76
C ALA A 106 8.42 11.62 9.34
N VAL A 107 7.13 11.54 9.16
CA VAL A 107 6.52 11.43 7.84
C VAL A 107 6.25 12.83 7.31
N PRO A 108 6.90 13.25 6.23
CA PRO A 108 6.82 14.63 5.75
C PRO A 108 5.49 14.95 5.08
N ASN A 109 4.83 13.95 4.50
CA ASN A 109 3.61 14.14 3.73
C ASN A 109 2.54 13.13 4.18
N LEU A 110 1.42 13.65 4.60
CA LEU A 110 0.24 12.90 4.93
C LEU A 110 -0.78 13.10 3.83
N VAL A 111 -1.29 12.00 3.27
CA VAL A 111 -2.33 12.01 2.25
C VAL A 111 -3.62 11.54 2.87
N VAL A 112 -4.69 12.31 2.71
CA VAL A 112 -6.02 11.96 3.19
C VAL A 112 -6.87 11.46 2.05
N ASN A 113 -7.32 10.22 2.14
CA ASN A 113 -8.13 9.58 1.12
C ASN A 113 -9.54 9.30 1.64
N PRO A 114 -10.59 10.01 1.16
CA PRO A 114 -11.95 9.77 1.59
C PRO A 114 -12.50 8.47 1.00
N LEU A 115 -13.15 7.67 1.85
CA LEU A 115 -13.91 6.50 1.45
C LEU A 115 -15.40 6.79 1.66
N LEU A 116 -16.18 6.64 0.59
CA LEU A 116 -17.63 6.82 0.66
C LEU A 116 -18.26 5.58 1.27
N GLY A 117 -19.07 5.77 2.30
CA GLY A 117 -19.86 4.72 2.92
C GLY A 117 -21.03 4.28 2.03
N SER A 118 -21.70 3.21 2.47
CA SER A 118 -22.91 2.69 1.85
C SER A 118 -24.07 2.74 2.83
N GLU A 119 -25.11 3.48 2.50
CA GLU A 119 -26.35 3.54 3.30
C GLU A 119 -27.05 2.18 3.35
N TYR A 120 -26.95 1.37 2.27
CA TYR A 120 -27.58 0.04 2.21
C TYR A 120 -26.95 -0.97 3.18
N LEU A 121 -25.66 -0.81 3.49
CA LEU A 121 -24.91 -1.70 4.37
C LEU A 121 -24.63 -1.05 5.73
N GLU A 122 -25.18 0.13 5.99
CA GLU A 122 -24.91 0.92 7.20
C GLU A 122 -23.40 1.16 7.41
N ILE A 123 -22.64 1.24 6.31
CA ILE A 123 -21.20 1.52 6.35
C ILE A 123 -21.04 3.04 6.41
N PRO A 124 -20.47 3.59 7.47
CA PRO A 124 -20.22 5.02 7.57
C PRO A 124 -19.15 5.49 6.59
N ASN A 125 -19.20 6.76 6.22
CA ASN A 125 -18.07 7.41 5.56
C ASN A 125 -16.85 7.31 6.45
N SER A 126 -15.69 7.05 5.85
CA SER A 126 -14.42 6.95 6.55
C SER A 126 -13.32 7.69 5.81
N LEU A 127 -12.24 7.97 6.50
CA LEU A 127 -11.01 8.48 5.91
C LEU A 127 -9.88 7.46 6.12
N ASN A 128 -9.08 7.27 5.10
CA ASN A 128 -7.77 6.66 5.22
C ASN A 128 -6.72 7.76 5.22
N VAL A 129 -5.97 7.83 6.30
CA VAL A 129 -4.80 8.69 6.41
C VAL A 129 -3.60 7.86 6.05
N MET A 130 -2.97 8.15 4.91
CA MET A 130 -1.82 7.42 4.41
C MET A 130 -0.55 8.22 4.64
N LEU A 131 0.46 7.56 5.14
CA LEU A 131 1.74 8.11 5.51
C LEU A 131 2.84 7.38 4.77
N PHE A 132 3.67 8.15 4.08
CA PHE A 132 4.79 7.63 3.31
C PHE A 132 6.08 8.26 3.77
N THR A 133 7.15 7.48 3.86
CA THR A 133 8.50 7.99 4.06
C THR A 133 9.44 7.43 3.02
N ASN A 134 10.22 8.30 2.41
CA ASN A 134 11.27 7.93 1.45
C ASN A 134 12.56 7.48 2.14
N TYR A 135 12.62 7.59 3.47
CA TYR A 135 13.80 7.22 4.23
C TYR A 135 13.52 5.96 5.04
N PHE A 136 14.24 4.91 4.72
CA PHE A 136 14.23 3.66 5.44
C PHE A 136 15.65 3.25 5.82
N PRO A 137 15.99 3.22 7.12
CA PRO A 137 17.30 2.76 7.56
C PRO A 137 17.36 1.22 7.46
N GLN A 138 17.54 0.72 6.23
CA GLN A 138 17.53 -0.73 5.91
C GLN A 138 18.53 -1.51 6.77
N VAL A 139 19.65 -0.89 7.13
CA VAL A 139 20.75 -1.56 7.86
C VAL A 139 20.37 -2.00 9.27
N THR A 140 19.45 -1.28 9.92
CA THR A 140 19.09 -1.55 11.33
C THR A 140 17.67 -2.03 11.52
N PHE A 141 16.75 -1.58 10.68
CA PHE A 141 15.33 -1.86 10.84
C PHE A 141 14.91 -3.17 10.16
N SER A 142 15.43 -3.46 8.97
CA SER A 142 15.08 -4.68 8.24
C SER A 142 15.39 -5.97 9.02
N PRO A 143 16.57 -6.12 9.64
CA PRO A 143 16.85 -7.28 10.48
C PRO A 143 15.89 -7.45 11.66
N SER A 144 15.41 -6.35 12.24
CA SER A 144 14.44 -6.39 13.34
C SER A 144 13.08 -6.90 12.88
N LEU A 145 12.64 -6.53 11.67
CA LEU A 145 11.41 -7.05 11.07
C LEU A 145 11.53 -8.53 10.69
N GLU A 146 12.69 -8.94 10.19
CA GLU A 146 12.95 -10.35 9.80
C GLU A 146 12.99 -11.28 11.01
N ALA A 147 13.50 -10.81 12.14
CA ALA A 147 13.60 -11.56 13.39
C ALA A 147 12.32 -11.49 14.24
N GLY A 148 11.53 -10.43 14.06
CA GLY A 148 10.35 -10.13 14.87
C GLY A 148 9.13 -10.97 14.52
N ARG A 149 8.18 -10.99 15.45
CA ARG A 149 6.86 -11.62 15.24
C ARG A 149 5.76 -10.57 15.02
N ARG A 150 5.93 -9.40 15.61
CA ARG A 150 4.98 -8.29 15.57
C ARG A 150 5.71 -6.96 15.53
N ILE A 151 5.02 -5.95 15.04
CA ILE A 151 5.43 -4.56 15.14
C ILE A 151 4.27 -3.75 15.69
N SER A 152 4.52 -2.93 16.71
CA SER A 152 3.60 -1.89 17.15
C SER A 152 3.94 -0.60 16.41
N VAL A 153 2.91 0.03 15.86
CA VAL A 153 3.01 1.32 15.16
C VAL A 153 2.12 2.31 15.88
N LYS A 154 2.66 3.45 16.25
CA LYS A 154 1.95 4.48 17.02
C LYS A 154 2.16 5.86 16.42
N VAL A 155 1.12 6.66 16.40
CA VAL A 155 1.29 8.12 16.28
C VAL A 155 1.93 8.61 17.58
N ASN A 156 3.06 9.34 17.48
CA ASN A 156 3.79 9.77 18.67
C ASN A 156 2.93 10.66 19.58
N GLU A 157 2.90 10.37 20.88
CA GLU A 157 2.07 11.10 21.86
C GLU A 157 2.41 12.59 21.97
N LYS A 158 3.63 12.99 21.60
CA LYS A 158 4.07 14.39 21.59
C LYS A 158 3.75 15.10 20.28
N ASP A 159 3.27 14.37 19.28
CA ASP A 159 2.82 14.96 18.03
C ASP A 159 1.53 15.76 18.27
N PRO A 160 1.44 17.01 17.81
CA PRO A 160 0.24 17.83 18.01
C PRO A 160 -1.01 17.22 17.37
N HIS A 161 -0.84 16.36 16.35
CA HIS A 161 -1.91 15.72 15.64
C HIS A 161 -2.36 14.38 16.26
N HIS A 162 -1.66 13.85 17.27
CA HIS A 162 -1.98 12.59 17.95
C HIS A 162 -3.47 12.50 18.35
N ARG A 163 -4.01 13.57 18.91
CA ARG A 163 -5.41 13.65 19.35
C ARG A 163 -6.46 13.57 18.23
N ASN A 164 -6.05 13.71 16.97
CA ASN A 164 -6.96 13.66 15.81
C ASN A 164 -7.25 12.21 15.42
N PHE A 165 -6.39 11.27 15.81
CA PHE A 165 -6.60 9.84 15.61
C PHE A 165 -7.46 9.28 16.75
N ASP A 166 -8.48 8.50 16.42
CA ASP A 166 -9.34 7.81 17.40
C ASP A 166 -8.65 6.58 18.00
N ILE A 167 -7.89 5.86 17.17
CA ILE A 167 -7.05 4.74 17.56
C ILE A 167 -5.64 5.05 17.04
N PRO A 168 -4.79 5.71 17.86
CA PRO A 168 -3.49 6.19 17.42
C PRO A 168 -2.41 5.11 17.38
N ASP A 169 -2.68 3.89 17.85
CA ASP A 169 -1.76 2.77 17.90
C ASP A 169 -2.42 1.47 17.44
N ASP A 170 -1.64 0.62 16.78
CA ASP A 170 -2.06 -0.72 16.40
C ASP A 170 -0.85 -1.66 16.35
N GLU A 171 -1.14 -2.96 16.39
CA GLU A 171 -0.14 -4.02 16.23
C GLU A 171 -0.34 -4.73 14.90
N PHE A 172 0.77 -5.07 14.25
CA PHE A 172 0.79 -5.72 12.96
C PHE A 172 1.64 -6.99 13.02
N SER A 173 1.14 -8.06 12.41
CA SER A 173 1.88 -9.32 12.33
C SER A 173 3.06 -9.20 11.37
N LEU A 174 4.19 -9.81 11.74
CA LEU A 174 5.34 -9.98 10.84
C LEU A 174 5.39 -11.39 10.23
N GLU A 175 4.37 -12.23 10.51
CA GLU A 175 4.28 -13.56 9.90
C GLU A 175 4.00 -13.48 8.40
N GLY A 176 4.96 -13.88 7.60
CA GLY A 176 4.88 -13.80 6.13
C GLY A 176 5.66 -12.65 5.53
N TYR A 177 6.18 -11.70 6.33
CA TYR A 177 6.93 -10.53 5.88
C TYR A 177 8.06 -10.89 4.90
N ILE A 178 8.92 -11.85 5.26
CA ILE A 178 10.09 -12.24 4.43
C ILE A 178 9.64 -12.72 3.04
N ALA A 179 8.63 -13.59 3.00
CA ALA A 179 8.13 -14.12 1.72
C ALA A 179 7.46 -13.04 0.87
N ALA A 180 6.67 -12.16 1.49
CA ALA A 180 6.05 -11.04 0.80
C ALA A 180 7.09 -10.06 0.25
N ARG A 181 8.12 -9.73 1.03
CA ARG A 181 9.23 -8.88 0.59
C ARG A 181 9.99 -9.47 -0.58
N GLN A 182 10.32 -10.78 -0.53
CA GLN A 182 10.99 -11.47 -1.63
C GLN A 182 10.17 -11.41 -2.92
N PHE A 183 8.87 -11.74 -2.83
CA PHE A 183 7.97 -11.66 -3.98
C PHE A 183 7.85 -10.23 -4.52
N ALA A 184 7.77 -9.22 -3.64
CA ALA A 184 7.72 -7.81 -4.05
C ALA A 184 9.01 -7.37 -4.77
N VAL A 185 10.19 -7.88 -4.37
CA VAL A 185 11.46 -7.65 -5.08
C VAL A 185 11.41 -8.26 -6.48
N GLU A 186 11.01 -9.52 -6.60
CA GLU A 186 10.88 -10.20 -7.90
C GLU A 186 9.94 -9.45 -8.86
N GLN A 187 8.77 -9.03 -8.36
CA GLN A 187 7.82 -8.25 -9.15
C GLN A 187 8.39 -6.90 -9.57
N CYS A 188 9.13 -6.23 -8.68
CA CYS A 188 9.79 -4.97 -8.98
C CYS A 188 10.83 -5.12 -10.10
N GLU A 189 11.64 -6.16 -10.07
CA GLU A 189 12.65 -6.44 -11.10
C GLU A 189 12.01 -6.73 -12.47
N ILE A 190 10.96 -7.55 -12.50
CA ILE A 190 10.19 -7.85 -13.72
C ILE A 190 9.64 -6.56 -14.33
N ARG A 191 9.00 -5.71 -13.53
CA ARG A 191 8.43 -4.44 -13.97
C ARG A 191 9.50 -3.44 -14.40
N THR A 192 10.64 -3.42 -13.73
CA THR A 192 11.81 -2.61 -14.13
C THR A 192 12.30 -2.98 -15.54
N GLN A 193 12.39 -4.28 -15.84
CA GLN A 193 12.78 -4.75 -17.16
C GLN A 193 11.75 -4.37 -18.24
N ALA A 194 10.46 -4.54 -17.95
CA ALA A 194 9.38 -4.16 -18.86
C ALA A 194 9.40 -2.65 -19.19
N LEU A 195 9.63 -1.80 -18.20
CA LEU A 195 9.75 -0.35 -18.38
C LEU A 195 10.97 0.03 -19.25
N LYS A 196 12.11 -0.63 -19.04
CA LYS A 196 13.32 -0.40 -19.88
C LYS A 196 13.04 -0.74 -21.35
N ILE A 197 12.40 -1.88 -21.61
CA ILE A 197 12.02 -2.30 -22.97
C ILE A 197 11.08 -1.27 -23.60
N LYS A 198 10.01 -0.88 -22.90
CA LYS A 198 9.03 0.11 -23.36
C LYS A 198 9.70 1.44 -23.74
N ASN A 199 10.66 1.90 -22.94
CA ASN A 199 11.37 3.15 -23.18
C ASN A 199 12.33 3.05 -24.40
N GLN A 200 12.98 1.92 -24.61
CA GLN A 200 13.82 1.68 -25.80
C GLN A 200 12.99 1.76 -27.10
N TYR A 201 11.81 1.14 -27.14
CA TYR A 201 10.92 1.22 -28.30
C TYR A 201 10.44 2.64 -28.60
N LYS A 202 10.15 3.46 -27.56
CA LYS A 202 9.79 4.86 -27.76
C LYS A 202 10.88 5.72 -28.39
N ILE A 203 12.14 5.41 -28.11
CA ILE A 203 13.29 6.15 -28.66
C ILE A 203 13.52 5.77 -30.13
N THR A 204 13.28 4.51 -30.49
CA THR A 204 13.55 3.99 -31.86
C THR A 204 12.47 4.44 -32.87
N MET A 205 11.29 4.87 -32.40
CA MET A 205 10.18 5.33 -33.26
C MET A 205 10.14 6.85 -33.46
N ARG A 206 11.09 7.61 -32.94
CA ARG A 206 11.27 9.05 -33.18
C ARG A 206 12.42 9.32 -34.12
#